data_c08f2fd3173b0420ffc2fcf19c310e8b
#
_entry.id   c08f2fd3173b0420ffc2fcf19c310e8b
#
_cell.length_a   1.000
_cell.length_b   1.000
_cell.length_c   1.000
_cell.angle_alpha   90.00
_cell.angle_beta   90.00
_cell.angle_gamma   90.00
#
_symmetry.space_group_name_H-M   'P 1'
#
loop_
_entity.id
_entity.type
_entity.pdbx_description
1 polymer ?
#
loop_
_entity_poly.entity_id
_entity_poly.type
_entity_poly.pdbx_seq_one_letter_code
_entity_poly.pdbx_strand_id
1 'polypeptide(L)'
;MSLFTAVEMAPRDPILGLNEQFNADPNPHKVNLGVGVYFDEDGKLPLLQCVQAAEQAMMAKPSARGYLPIDGIAAYDSAIKTLVFGADSEPVVSGRVATVQAIGGTGALKIGADFLKKLSPDAKVLISDPSWENHRALFTNAGFAVGTYAYYDAVHRGINFAGMLASLEAAAPGTIIVLHACCHNPTGYDLTPAQWDEVIAVVQKKKLTPFLDMAYQGFGNGITQDGAVIGKFVAAGMIFFVSTSFSKSFSLYGERVGGLSVLCTDKEEASRVLSQLKIVIRTNYSNPPTHGGAVVASVLHN
;
A
#
# COMPACT_ATOMS: atom_id res chain seq x y z
N MET A 1 35.88 24.55 -2.51
CA MET A 1 34.97 23.75 -3.38
C MET A 1 33.62 23.63 -2.69
N SER A 2 32.51 23.74 -3.42
CA SER A 2 31.16 23.56 -2.84
C SER A 2 30.94 22.09 -2.42
N LEU A 3 30.25 21.86 -1.31
CA LEU A 3 29.80 20.55 -0.87
C LEU A 3 28.94 19.85 -1.95
N PHE A 4 28.27 20.64 -2.79
CA PHE A 4 27.34 20.17 -3.81
C PHE A 4 27.96 19.90 -5.18
N THR A 5 29.29 20.08 -5.33
CA THR A 5 29.98 19.89 -6.63
C THR A 5 29.83 18.47 -7.19
N ALA A 6 29.66 17.48 -6.30
CA ALA A 6 29.48 16.07 -6.68
C ALA A 6 28.01 15.66 -6.85
N VAL A 7 27.06 16.59 -6.68
CA VAL A 7 25.63 16.30 -6.84
C VAL A 7 25.29 16.29 -8.33
N GLU A 8 24.95 15.12 -8.85
CA GLU A 8 24.48 14.96 -10.22
C GLU A 8 23.02 15.38 -10.34
N MET A 9 22.62 15.86 -11.52
CA MET A 9 21.22 16.13 -11.82
C MET A 9 20.46 14.82 -11.88
N ALA A 10 19.44 14.67 -11.02
CA ALA A 10 18.57 13.50 -11.06
C ALA A 10 17.80 13.42 -12.40
N PRO A 11 17.55 12.23 -12.95
CA PRO A 11 16.65 12.09 -14.07
C PRO A 11 15.24 12.60 -13.70
N ARG A 12 14.50 13.08 -14.70
CA ARG A 12 13.11 13.44 -14.49
C ARG A 12 12.31 12.21 -14.04
N ASP A 13 11.35 12.42 -13.15
CA ASP A 13 10.42 11.37 -12.76
C ASP A 13 9.70 10.84 -14.02
N PRO A 14 9.67 9.53 -14.27
CA PRO A 14 9.14 8.97 -15.50
C PRO A 14 7.62 9.19 -15.67
N ILE A 15 6.88 9.38 -14.59
CA ILE A 15 5.43 9.59 -14.62
C ILE A 15 5.08 11.07 -14.52
N LEU A 16 5.59 11.77 -13.51
CA LEU A 16 5.29 13.19 -13.30
C LEU A 16 5.91 14.06 -14.41
N GLY A 17 7.09 13.71 -14.90
CA GLY A 17 7.73 14.36 -16.05
C GLY A 17 6.95 14.20 -17.34
N LEU A 18 6.21 13.10 -17.52
CA LEU A 18 5.31 12.91 -18.64
C LEU A 18 4.11 13.88 -18.62
N ASN A 19 3.61 14.19 -17.44
CA ASN A 19 2.51 15.16 -17.28
C ASN A 19 2.94 16.57 -17.69
N GLU A 20 4.20 16.96 -17.41
CA GLU A 20 4.76 18.24 -17.87
C GLU A 20 4.83 18.27 -19.43
N GLN A 21 5.28 17.18 -20.05
CA GLN A 21 5.33 17.05 -21.50
C GLN A 21 3.94 17.09 -22.14
N PHE A 22 2.99 16.35 -21.54
CA PHE A 22 1.58 16.40 -21.97
C PHE A 22 1.02 17.81 -21.95
N ASN A 23 1.25 18.55 -20.87
CA ASN A 23 0.75 19.94 -20.75
C ASN A 23 1.40 20.88 -21.79
N ALA A 24 2.65 20.67 -22.11
CA ALA A 24 3.40 21.47 -23.08
C ALA A 24 3.06 21.13 -24.55
N ASP A 25 2.49 19.95 -24.83
CA ASP A 25 2.12 19.53 -26.19
C ASP A 25 0.90 20.37 -26.67
N PRO A 26 0.99 21.07 -27.81
CA PRO A 26 -0.10 21.87 -28.37
C PRO A 26 -1.21 21.05 -29.04
N ASN A 27 -1.06 19.74 -29.21
CA ASN A 27 -2.06 18.91 -29.89
C ASN A 27 -3.40 18.89 -29.12
N PRO A 28 -4.52 19.36 -29.72
CA PRO A 28 -5.81 19.37 -29.05
C PRO A 28 -6.45 17.98 -28.88
N HIS A 29 -5.97 16.98 -29.61
CA HIS A 29 -6.48 15.60 -29.57
C HIS A 29 -5.63 14.67 -28.70
N LYS A 30 -4.84 15.22 -27.77
CA LYS A 30 -4.01 14.45 -26.84
C LYS A 30 -4.84 13.86 -25.70
N VAL A 31 -4.42 12.67 -25.22
CA VAL A 31 -5.00 12.00 -24.06
C VAL A 31 -3.92 11.78 -23.01
N ASN A 32 -4.16 12.18 -21.78
CA ASN A 32 -3.22 11.98 -20.68
C ASN A 32 -3.35 10.57 -20.12
N LEU A 33 -2.34 9.75 -20.33
CA LEU A 33 -2.22 8.40 -19.77
C LEU A 33 -1.07 8.29 -18.74
N GLY A 34 -0.49 9.42 -18.33
CA GLY A 34 0.70 9.45 -17.49
C GLY A 34 0.41 9.19 -16.02
N VAL A 35 -0.65 9.76 -15.47
CA VAL A 35 -0.98 9.64 -14.04
C VAL A 35 -2.19 8.73 -13.86
N GLY A 36 -2.05 7.71 -12.99
CA GLY A 36 -3.12 6.77 -12.66
C GLY A 36 -4.20 7.40 -11.78
N VAL A 37 -5.05 8.22 -12.37
CA VAL A 37 -6.20 8.88 -11.76
C VAL A 37 -7.46 8.42 -12.49
N TYR A 38 -8.52 8.10 -11.73
CA TYR A 38 -9.81 7.77 -12.30
C TYR A 38 -10.50 9.04 -12.78
N PHE A 39 -10.91 9.05 -14.04
CA PHE A 39 -11.76 10.10 -14.61
C PHE A 39 -13.12 9.52 -14.96
N ASP A 40 -14.17 10.30 -14.73
CA ASP A 40 -15.53 9.98 -15.16
C ASP A 40 -15.69 10.13 -16.69
N GLU A 41 -16.92 9.88 -17.19
CA GLU A 41 -17.22 9.98 -18.62
C GLU A 41 -17.08 11.42 -19.18
N ASP A 42 -17.17 12.43 -18.31
CA ASP A 42 -16.93 13.83 -18.64
C ASP A 42 -15.45 14.24 -18.58
N GLY A 43 -14.56 13.30 -18.29
CA GLY A 43 -13.13 13.55 -18.12
C GLY A 43 -12.79 14.32 -16.86
N LYS A 44 -13.65 14.28 -15.83
CA LYS A 44 -13.45 14.94 -14.54
C LYS A 44 -13.10 13.93 -13.46
N LEU A 45 -12.32 14.38 -12.48
CA LEU A 45 -12.09 13.63 -11.26
C LEU A 45 -13.37 13.66 -10.41
N PRO A 46 -14.02 12.51 -10.12
CA PRO A 46 -15.28 12.49 -9.40
C PRO A 46 -15.10 12.91 -7.94
N LEU A 47 -16.03 13.72 -7.45
CA LEU A 47 -16.20 14.02 -6.04
C LEU A 47 -17.21 13.03 -5.46
N LEU A 48 -16.76 12.11 -4.62
CA LEU A 48 -17.64 11.09 -4.05
C LEU A 48 -18.64 11.73 -3.07
N GLN A 49 -19.91 11.38 -3.19
CA GLN A 49 -20.97 11.92 -2.34
C GLN A 49 -20.73 11.62 -0.84
N CYS A 50 -20.23 10.43 -0.52
CA CYS A 50 -19.90 10.08 0.85
C CYS A 50 -18.77 10.95 1.43
N VAL A 51 -17.77 11.29 0.62
CA VAL A 51 -16.67 12.20 1.01
C VAL A 51 -17.23 13.60 1.26
N GLN A 52 -18.03 14.12 0.33
CA GLN A 52 -18.67 15.45 0.48
C GLN A 52 -19.55 15.53 1.73
N ALA A 53 -20.34 14.48 2.00
CA ALA A 53 -21.19 14.43 3.20
C ALA A 53 -20.34 14.41 4.49
N ALA A 54 -19.23 13.67 4.51
CA ALA A 54 -18.30 13.66 5.64
C ALA A 54 -17.66 15.03 5.87
N GLU A 55 -17.21 15.69 4.81
CA GLU A 55 -16.63 17.05 4.88
C GLU A 55 -17.66 18.07 5.40
N GLN A 56 -18.90 18.04 4.89
CA GLN A 56 -19.97 18.91 5.37
C GLN A 56 -20.27 18.69 6.86
N ALA A 57 -20.31 17.42 7.31
CA ALA A 57 -20.50 17.10 8.72
C ALA A 57 -19.35 17.62 9.59
N MET A 58 -18.11 17.53 9.12
CA MET A 58 -16.95 18.09 9.79
C MET A 58 -16.97 19.62 9.84
N MET A 59 -17.41 20.29 8.78
CA MET A 59 -17.59 21.75 8.74
C MET A 59 -18.67 22.22 9.72
N ALA A 60 -19.74 21.44 9.88
CA ALA A 60 -20.80 21.75 10.83
C ALA A 60 -20.36 21.62 12.31
N LYS A 61 -19.27 20.85 12.57
CA LYS A 61 -18.68 20.66 13.91
C LYS A 61 -17.18 20.93 13.86
N PRO A 62 -16.77 22.20 13.72
CA PRO A 62 -15.35 22.53 13.59
C PRO A 62 -14.57 22.13 14.85
N SER A 63 -13.41 21.54 14.65
CA SER A 63 -12.49 21.15 15.73
C SER A 63 -11.12 21.77 15.54
N ALA A 64 -10.39 21.96 16.65
CA ALA A 64 -9.00 22.40 16.59
C ALA A 64 -8.12 21.34 15.89
N ARG A 65 -7.12 21.82 15.14
CA ARG A 65 -6.19 20.96 14.40
C ARG A 65 -4.86 20.84 15.14
N GLY A 66 -4.93 20.26 16.36
CA GLY A 66 -3.73 19.91 17.13
C GLY A 66 -2.96 18.75 16.51
N TYR A 67 -1.76 18.51 17.02
CA TYR A 67 -1.01 17.31 16.63
C TYR A 67 -1.76 16.04 17.00
N LEU A 68 -1.85 15.12 16.05
CA LEU A 68 -2.38 13.77 16.32
C LEU A 68 -1.39 12.93 17.15
N PRO A 69 -1.84 11.85 17.77
CA PRO A 69 -0.97 10.76 18.18
C PRO A 69 -0.08 10.30 17.02
N ILE A 70 1.09 9.77 17.32
CA ILE A 70 2.07 9.36 16.30
C ILE A 70 1.50 8.30 15.36
N ASP A 71 0.68 7.38 15.89
CA ASP A 71 -0.02 6.34 15.13
C ASP A 71 -1.24 6.84 14.35
N GLY A 72 -1.74 8.04 14.63
CA GLY A 72 -2.86 8.64 13.91
C GLY A 72 -4.15 8.71 14.72
N ILE A 73 -5.27 8.80 14.01
CA ILE A 73 -6.62 8.88 14.56
C ILE A 73 -7.08 7.45 14.93
N ALA A 74 -7.38 7.21 16.22
CA ALA A 74 -7.76 5.87 16.69
C ALA A 74 -9.01 5.30 15.97
N ALA A 75 -10.01 6.14 15.67
CA ALA A 75 -11.17 5.74 14.88
C ALA A 75 -10.79 5.33 13.45
N TYR A 76 -9.85 6.04 12.82
CA TYR A 76 -9.33 5.72 11.50
C TYR A 76 -8.59 4.36 11.52
N ASP A 77 -7.69 4.14 12.46
CA ASP A 77 -6.96 2.87 12.58
C ASP A 77 -7.90 1.70 12.83
N SER A 78 -8.95 1.90 13.63
CA SER A 78 -10.00 0.90 13.85
C SER A 78 -10.78 0.60 12.58
N ALA A 79 -11.15 1.63 11.82
CA ALA A 79 -11.88 1.48 10.56
C ALA A 79 -11.04 0.72 9.51
N ILE A 80 -9.73 1.00 9.41
CA ILE A 80 -8.83 0.25 8.53
C ILE A 80 -8.77 -1.23 8.95
N LYS A 81 -8.60 -1.53 10.24
CA LYS A 81 -8.58 -2.93 10.71
C LYS A 81 -9.85 -3.67 10.29
N THR A 82 -11.00 -3.04 10.48
CA THR A 82 -12.29 -3.60 10.08
C THR A 82 -12.40 -3.81 8.58
N LEU A 83 -11.96 -2.82 7.79
CA LEU A 83 -12.01 -2.91 6.32
C LEU A 83 -11.10 -4.01 5.78
N VAL A 84 -9.89 -4.12 6.32
CA VAL A 84 -8.85 -5.04 5.82
C VAL A 84 -9.06 -6.47 6.31
N PHE A 85 -9.40 -6.65 7.58
CA PHE A 85 -9.46 -7.98 8.22
C PHE A 85 -10.88 -8.46 8.53
N GLY A 86 -11.87 -7.59 8.52
CA GLY A 86 -13.24 -7.87 8.98
C GLY A 86 -13.39 -7.62 10.48
N ALA A 87 -14.52 -7.01 10.89
CA ALA A 87 -14.78 -6.60 12.29
C ALA A 87 -14.71 -7.78 13.27
N ASP A 88 -15.31 -8.91 12.90
CA ASP A 88 -15.45 -10.10 13.74
C ASP A 88 -14.32 -11.13 13.50
N SER A 89 -13.31 -10.78 12.73
CA SER A 89 -12.20 -11.68 12.46
C SER A 89 -11.36 -11.94 13.72
N GLU A 90 -10.83 -13.13 13.83
CA GLU A 90 -9.98 -13.50 14.96
C GLU A 90 -8.82 -12.50 15.16
N PRO A 91 -8.07 -12.05 14.13
CA PRO A 91 -6.98 -11.11 14.32
C PRO A 91 -7.40 -9.76 14.94
N VAL A 92 -8.60 -9.28 14.60
CA VAL A 92 -9.13 -8.01 15.12
C VAL A 92 -9.63 -8.20 16.55
N VAL A 93 -10.42 -9.25 16.79
CA VAL A 93 -10.99 -9.55 18.12
C VAL A 93 -9.91 -9.86 19.17
N SER A 94 -8.89 -10.62 18.78
CA SER A 94 -7.76 -10.95 19.67
C SER A 94 -6.78 -9.77 19.89
N GLY A 95 -6.88 -8.72 19.06
CA GLY A 95 -6.03 -7.53 19.18
C GLY A 95 -4.61 -7.70 18.63
N ARG A 96 -4.35 -8.73 17.79
CA ARG A 96 -3.03 -9.01 17.23
C ARG A 96 -2.70 -8.30 15.92
N VAL A 97 -3.45 -7.24 15.58
CA VAL A 97 -3.17 -6.36 14.43
C VAL A 97 -2.68 -5.01 14.92
N ALA A 98 -1.45 -4.65 14.58
CA ALA A 98 -0.93 -3.30 14.74
C ALA A 98 -1.27 -2.47 13.49
N THR A 99 -1.98 -1.36 13.63
CA THR A 99 -2.34 -0.47 12.53
C THR A 99 -1.94 0.96 12.85
N VAL A 100 -1.42 1.66 11.84
CA VAL A 100 -1.05 3.08 11.93
C VAL A 100 -1.53 3.83 10.70
N GLN A 101 -2.00 5.05 10.89
CA GLN A 101 -2.28 5.99 9.82
C GLN A 101 -0.96 6.41 9.15
N ALA A 102 -0.97 6.48 7.81
CA ALA A 102 0.21 6.83 7.01
C ALA A 102 -0.13 7.90 5.96
N ILE A 103 0.90 8.56 5.43
CA ILE A 103 0.78 9.57 4.37
C ILE A 103 0.62 8.89 2.99
N GLY A 104 -0.56 8.34 2.75
CA GLY A 104 -0.90 7.53 1.59
C GLY A 104 -0.29 6.13 1.63
N GLY A 105 -0.55 5.33 0.60
CA GLY A 105 0.04 3.99 0.44
C GLY A 105 1.56 4.03 0.37
N THR A 106 2.14 5.03 -0.30
CA THR A 106 3.60 5.24 -0.34
C THR A 106 4.19 5.38 1.06
N GLY A 107 3.56 6.20 1.93
CA GLY A 107 3.98 6.36 3.32
C GLY A 107 3.87 5.05 4.10
N ALA A 108 2.80 4.29 3.89
CA ALA A 108 2.61 2.98 4.53
C ALA A 108 3.70 1.98 4.13
N LEU A 109 4.00 1.86 2.84
CA LEU A 109 5.08 1.02 2.33
C LEU A 109 6.44 1.45 2.90
N LYS A 110 6.71 2.77 2.96
CA LYS A 110 7.99 3.29 3.48
C LYS A 110 8.17 3.00 4.97
N ILE A 111 7.13 3.20 5.78
CA ILE A 111 7.16 2.86 7.22
C ILE A 111 7.46 1.38 7.39
N GLY A 112 6.75 0.51 6.64
CA GLY A 112 6.95 -0.93 6.69
C GLY A 112 8.36 -1.34 6.24
N ALA A 113 8.88 -0.74 5.18
CA ALA A 113 10.22 -1.01 4.67
C ALA A 113 11.31 -0.59 5.68
N ASP A 114 11.22 0.60 6.27
CA ASP A 114 12.16 1.08 7.28
C ASP A 114 12.11 0.23 8.56
N PHE A 115 10.93 -0.21 8.95
CA PHE A 115 10.77 -1.12 10.07
C PHE A 115 11.38 -2.50 9.79
N LEU A 116 11.09 -3.09 8.62
CA LEU A 116 11.65 -4.37 8.19
C LEU A 116 13.18 -4.30 8.08
N LYS A 117 13.75 -3.16 7.64
CA LYS A 117 15.21 -3.00 7.57
C LYS A 117 15.89 -3.09 8.94
N LYS A 118 15.22 -2.62 9.99
CA LYS A 118 15.72 -2.79 11.37
C LYS A 118 15.66 -4.23 11.86
N LEU A 119 14.64 -4.99 11.45
CA LEU A 119 14.43 -6.37 11.88
C LEU A 119 15.28 -7.38 11.08
N SER A 120 15.44 -7.12 9.80
CA SER A 120 16.06 -8.04 8.84
C SER A 120 16.98 -7.27 7.89
N PRO A 121 18.11 -6.74 8.40
CA PRO A 121 18.99 -5.83 7.66
C PRO A 121 19.58 -6.43 6.38
N ASP A 122 19.76 -7.74 6.35
CA ASP A 122 20.36 -8.47 5.22
C ASP A 122 19.34 -9.14 4.30
N ALA A 123 18.04 -8.97 4.58
CA ALA A 123 16.99 -9.51 3.75
C ALA A 123 17.05 -8.92 2.34
N LYS A 124 16.68 -9.72 1.35
CA LYS A 124 16.38 -9.24 -0.01
C LYS A 124 14.91 -8.93 -0.13
N VAL A 125 14.57 -8.05 -1.07
CA VAL A 125 13.19 -7.77 -1.45
C VAL A 125 12.98 -8.23 -2.88
N LEU A 126 11.89 -8.93 -3.13
CA LEU A 126 11.43 -9.26 -4.48
C LEU A 126 10.10 -8.56 -4.75
N ILE A 127 10.03 -7.90 -5.91
CA ILE A 127 8.83 -7.27 -6.45
C ILE A 127 8.43 -7.98 -7.75
N SER A 128 7.18 -7.86 -8.20
CA SER A 128 6.76 -8.42 -9.48
C SER A 128 7.51 -7.84 -10.67
N ASP A 129 7.60 -8.58 -11.77
CA ASP A 129 8.14 -8.09 -13.04
C ASP A 129 7.03 -8.13 -14.12
N PRO A 130 6.53 -6.95 -14.57
CA PRO A 130 6.76 -5.61 -14.04
C PRO A 130 6.06 -5.36 -12.68
N SER A 131 6.39 -4.25 -12.03
CA SER A 131 5.76 -3.76 -10.81
C SER A 131 5.50 -2.26 -10.93
N TRP A 132 4.74 -1.69 -9.98
CA TRP A 132 4.71 -0.25 -9.82
C TRP A 132 6.13 0.26 -9.54
N GLU A 133 6.59 1.20 -10.36
CA GLU A 133 8.01 1.61 -10.39
C GLU A 133 8.54 2.07 -9.04
N ASN A 134 7.67 2.68 -8.22
CA ASN A 134 8.07 3.19 -6.93
C ASN A 134 8.37 2.09 -5.89
N HIS A 135 7.90 0.86 -6.08
CA HIS A 135 8.27 -0.27 -5.20
C HIS A 135 9.78 -0.43 -5.15
N ARG A 136 10.46 -0.46 -6.33
CA ARG A 136 11.92 -0.59 -6.39
C ARG A 136 12.62 0.56 -5.68
N ALA A 137 12.26 1.80 -6.03
CA ALA A 137 12.89 2.99 -5.47
C ALA A 137 12.72 3.06 -3.94
N LEU A 138 11.52 2.76 -3.45
CA LEU A 138 11.17 2.83 -2.03
C LEU A 138 11.97 1.83 -1.19
N PHE A 139 12.01 0.56 -1.60
CA PHE A 139 12.75 -0.47 -0.85
C PHE A 139 14.27 -0.31 -1.01
N THR A 140 14.75 0.16 -2.17
CA THR A 140 16.18 0.50 -2.35
C THR A 140 16.57 1.65 -1.42
N ASN A 141 15.75 2.71 -1.33
CA ASN A 141 16.01 3.85 -0.44
C ASN A 141 15.86 3.49 1.05
N ALA A 142 15.18 2.40 1.37
CA ALA A 142 15.19 1.82 2.72
C ALA A 142 16.46 0.99 2.99
N GLY A 143 17.33 0.80 1.98
CA GLY A 143 18.60 0.10 2.08
C GLY A 143 18.57 -1.39 1.72
N PHE A 144 17.52 -1.86 1.05
CA PHE A 144 17.42 -3.25 0.59
C PHE A 144 17.99 -3.46 -0.81
N ALA A 145 18.55 -4.65 -1.06
CA ALA A 145 18.77 -5.16 -2.39
C ALA A 145 17.42 -5.64 -2.96
N VAL A 146 16.98 -5.06 -4.09
CA VAL A 146 15.69 -5.34 -4.71
C VAL A 146 15.87 -6.12 -6.00
N GLY A 147 15.35 -7.35 -6.03
CA GLY A 147 15.20 -8.19 -7.22
C GLY A 147 13.75 -8.28 -7.68
N THR A 148 13.50 -9.18 -8.63
CA THR A 148 12.15 -9.42 -9.16
C THR A 148 11.79 -10.89 -9.11
N TYR A 149 10.49 -11.17 -9.09
CA TYR A 149 9.91 -12.47 -9.42
C TYR A 149 9.09 -12.35 -10.71
N ALA A 150 9.09 -13.40 -11.54
CA ALA A 150 8.31 -13.41 -12.77
C ALA A 150 6.81 -13.24 -12.46
N TYR A 151 6.13 -12.38 -13.21
CA TYR A 151 4.69 -12.15 -13.02
C TYR A 151 3.94 -12.09 -14.33
N TYR A 152 4.39 -11.30 -15.31
CA TYR A 152 3.66 -11.06 -16.55
C TYR A 152 4.30 -11.80 -17.73
N ASP A 153 3.44 -12.42 -18.56
CA ASP A 153 3.80 -12.99 -19.84
C ASP A 153 3.31 -12.08 -20.96
N ALA A 154 4.22 -11.33 -21.55
CA ALA A 154 3.90 -10.39 -22.64
C ALA A 154 3.49 -11.08 -23.95
N VAL A 155 3.91 -12.33 -24.16
CA VAL A 155 3.58 -13.12 -25.37
C VAL A 155 2.13 -13.60 -25.31
N HIS A 156 1.75 -14.18 -24.20
CA HIS A 156 0.39 -14.72 -24.00
C HIS A 156 -0.57 -13.71 -23.34
N ARG A 157 -0.09 -12.50 -23.00
CA ARG A 157 -0.87 -11.44 -22.35
C ARG A 157 -1.63 -11.95 -21.12
N GLY A 158 -0.88 -12.42 -20.12
CA GLY A 158 -1.42 -13.02 -18.91
C GLY A 158 -0.37 -13.13 -17.81
N ILE A 159 -0.69 -13.89 -16.79
CA ILE A 159 0.24 -14.14 -15.69
C ILE A 159 1.16 -15.32 -16.05
N ASN A 160 2.46 -15.11 -15.93
CA ASN A 160 3.46 -16.18 -15.93
C ASN A 160 3.47 -16.89 -14.58
N PHE A 161 2.39 -17.62 -14.29
CA PHE A 161 2.19 -18.20 -12.96
C PHE A 161 3.25 -19.25 -12.61
N ALA A 162 3.64 -20.10 -13.56
CA ALA A 162 4.71 -21.08 -13.34
C ALA A 162 6.05 -20.41 -13.04
N GLY A 163 6.38 -19.34 -13.76
CA GLY A 163 7.57 -18.53 -13.51
C GLY A 163 7.54 -17.82 -12.16
N MET A 164 6.36 -17.35 -11.74
CA MET A 164 6.16 -16.77 -10.42
C MET A 164 6.46 -17.78 -9.31
N LEU A 165 5.85 -18.96 -9.34
CA LEU A 165 6.09 -20.01 -8.36
C LEU A 165 7.55 -20.44 -8.32
N ALA A 166 8.18 -20.63 -9.49
CA ALA A 166 9.60 -20.98 -9.59
C ALA A 166 10.51 -19.90 -8.96
N SER A 167 10.19 -18.62 -9.19
CA SER A 167 10.93 -17.50 -8.59
C SER A 167 10.81 -17.49 -7.06
N LEU A 168 9.60 -17.71 -6.54
CA LEU A 168 9.35 -17.76 -5.09
C LEU A 168 10.01 -18.98 -4.45
N GLU A 169 9.98 -20.14 -5.09
CA GLU A 169 10.66 -21.37 -4.64
C GLU A 169 12.20 -21.21 -4.61
N ALA A 170 12.77 -20.41 -5.51
CA ALA A 170 14.20 -20.12 -5.53
C ALA A 170 14.62 -19.08 -4.48
N ALA A 171 13.68 -18.34 -3.89
CA ALA A 171 13.99 -17.31 -2.90
C ALA A 171 14.53 -17.90 -1.61
N ALA A 172 15.49 -17.20 -0.98
CA ALA A 172 16.02 -17.58 0.31
C ALA A 172 14.99 -17.31 1.44
N PRO A 173 14.97 -18.10 2.51
CA PRO A 173 14.16 -17.82 3.69
C PRO A 173 14.37 -16.38 4.21
N GLY A 174 13.31 -15.73 4.68
CA GLY A 174 13.36 -14.35 5.15
C GLY A 174 13.33 -13.29 4.05
N THR A 175 13.37 -13.68 2.77
CA THR A 175 13.16 -12.73 1.67
C THR A 175 11.79 -12.08 1.78
N ILE A 176 11.74 -10.75 1.63
CA ILE A 176 10.50 -9.97 1.64
C ILE A 176 9.89 -10.03 0.23
N ILE A 177 8.64 -10.41 0.14
CA ILE A 177 7.91 -10.49 -1.14
C ILE A 177 6.83 -9.42 -1.15
N VAL A 178 6.93 -8.45 -2.06
CA VAL A 178 5.92 -7.43 -2.28
C VAL A 178 4.89 -7.95 -3.27
N LEU A 179 3.64 -8.04 -2.83
CA LEU A 179 2.53 -8.62 -3.59
C LEU A 179 1.41 -7.58 -3.72
N HIS A 180 0.93 -7.33 -4.93
CA HIS A 180 -0.31 -6.58 -5.10
C HIS A 180 -1.49 -7.46 -4.67
N ALA A 181 -2.28 -6.98 -3.70
CA ALA A 181 -3.41 -7.74 -3.18
C ALA A 181 -4.56 -7.86 -4.21
N CYS A 182 -4.75 -6.83 -5.02
CA CYS A 182 -5.71 -6.75 -6.12
C CYS A 182 -5.28 -5.68 -7.12
N CYS A 183 -5.85 -5.71 -8.33
CA CYS A 183 -5.66 -4.70 -9.38
C CYS A 183 -4.17 -4.42 -9.63
N HIS A 184 -3.44 -5.45 -10.04
CA HIS A 184 -1.99 -5.41 -10.21
C HIS A 184 -1.53 -4.27 -11.13
N ASN A 185 -0.71 -3.37 -10.61
CA ASN A 185 -0.14 -2.26 -11.34
C ASN A 185 1.29 -2.60 -11.83
N PRO A 186 1.59 -2.59 -13.14
CA PRO A 186 0.81 -1.98 -14.22
C PRO A 186 -0.02 -2.95 -15.08
N THR A 187 -0.02 -4.25 -14.81
CA THR A 187 -0.51 -5.24 -15.78
C THR A 187 -2.04 -5.36 -15.84
N GLY A 188 -2.74 -5.09 -14.75
CA GLY A 188 -4.17 -5.31 -14.63
C GLY A 188 -4.57 -6.80 -14.57
N TYR A 189 -3.62 -7.71 -14.45
CA TYR A 189 -3.88 -9.16 -14.29
C TYR A 189 -3.70 -9.56 -12.84
N ASP A 190 -4.74 -10.17 -12.26
CA ASP A 190 -4.75 -10.61 -10.87
C ASP A 190 -4.76 -12.14 -10.76
N LEU A 191 -4.14 -12.64 -9.69
CA LEU A 191 -4.18 -14.07 -9.37
C LEU A 191 -5.60 -14.51 -9.02
N THR A 192 -5.98 -15.67 -9.53
CA THR A 192 -7.23 -16.34 -9.12
C THR A 192 -7.13 -16.79 -7.65
N PRO A 193 -8.29 -17.03 -6.99
CA PRO A 193 -8.28 -17.58 -5.62
C PRO A 193 -7.46 -18.87 -5.45
N ALA A 194 -7.47 -19.77 -6.44
CA ALA A 194 -6.68 -21.01 -6.43
C ALA A 194 -5.18 -20.74 -6.57
N GLN A 195 -4.80 -19.81 -7.45
CA GLN A 195 -3.39 -19.40 -7.58
C GLN A 195 -2.86 -18.74 -6.30
N TRP A 196 -3.69 -17.96 -5.61
CA TRP A 196 -3.33 -17.43 -4.29
C TRP A 196 -3.04 -18.53 -3.27
N ASP A 197 -3.82 -19.61 -3.25
CA ASP A 197 -3.57 -20.74 -2.35
C ASP A 197 -2.20 -21.39 -2.62
N GLU A 198 -1.80 -21.54 -3.89
CA GLU A 198 -0.49 -22.06 -4.25
C GLU A 198 0.65 -21.09 -3.88
N VAL A 199 0.47 -19.80 -4.15
CA VAL A 199 1.46 -18.77 -3.76
C VAL A 199 1.66 -18.76 -2.24
N ILE A 200 0.57 -18.76 -1.46
CA ILE A 200 0.63 -18.78 0.01
C ILE A 200 1.35 -20.02 0.52
N ALA A 201 1.07 -21.19 -0.08
CA ALA A 201 1.75 -22.43 0.29
C ALA A 201 3.27 -22.36 0.06
N VAL A 202 3.71 -21.79 -1.07
CA VAL A 202 5.13 -21.57 -1.36
C VAL A 202 5.74 -20.56 -0.39
N VAL A 203 5.09 -19.42 -0.17
CA VAL A 203 5.55 -18.36 0.74
C VAL A 203 5.73 -18.90 2.16
N GLN A 204 4.78 -19.71 2.65
CA GLN A 204 4.85 -20.36 3.94
C GLN A 204 5.98 -21.40 4.01
N LYS A 205 6.04 -22.33 3.05
CA LYS A 205 7.06 -23.37 2.94
C LYS A 205 8.48 -22.78 2.93
N LYS A 206 8.66 -21.68 2.19
CA LYS A 206 9.96 -21.01 2.03
C LYS A 206 10.27 -20.03 3.15
N LYS A 207 9.34 -19.80 4.08
CA LYS A 207 9.47 -18.82 5.18
C LYS A 207 9.77 -17.40 4.64
N LEU A 208 9.08 -17.00 3.60
CA LEU A 208 9.18 -15.66 3.04
C LEU A 208 8.32 -14.68 3.87
N THR A 209 8.65 -13.41 3.81
CA THR A 209 7.92 -12.34 4.53
C THR A 209 6.98 -11.62 3.56
N PRO A 210 5.65 -11.83 3.62
CA PRO A 210 4.72 -11.17 2.73
C PRO A 210 4.52 -9.70 3.10
N PHE A 211 4.55 -8.83 2.10
CA PHE A 211 4.14 -7.45 2.18
C PHE A 211 3.11 -7.19 1.08
N LEU A 212 1.84 -7.11 1.44
CA LEU A 212 0.73 -6.88 0.52
C LEU A 212 0.53 -5.39 0.31
N ASP A 213 0.44 -4.97 -0.95
CA ASP A 213 0.06 -3.60 -1.32
C ASP A 213 -1.35 -3.60 -1.88
N MET A 214 -2.25 -2.84 -1.24
CA MET A 214 -3.67 -2.77 -1.55
C MET A 214 -4.09 -1.33 -1.84
N ALA A 215 -3.71 -0.84 -3.02
CA ALA A 215 -3.99 0.54 -3.44
C ALA A 215 -5.36 0.72 -4.10
N TYR A 216 -6.01 -0.36 -4.56
CA TYR A 216 -7.17 -0.33 -5.44
C TYR A 216 -8.34 -1.19 -4.94
N GLN A 217 -8.46 -1.43 -3.64
CA GLN A 217 -9.59 -2.19 -3.09
C GLN A 217 -10.94 -1.57 -3.49
N GLY A 218 -11.79 -2.35 -4.11
CA GLY A 218 -13.08 -1.94 -4.64
C GLY A 218 -13.12 -1.68 -6.15
N PHE A 219 -11.97 -1.65 -6.83
CA PHE A 219 -11.88 -1.42 -8.28
C PHE A 219 -11.87 -2.69 -9.14
N GLY A 220 -11.59 -3.83 -8.55
CA GLY A 220 -11.57 -5.12 -9.27
C GLY A 220 -12.97 -5.74 -9.30
N ASN A 221 -13.24 -6.59 -8.32
CA ASN A 221 -14.50 -7.34 -8.22
C ASN A 221 -15.39 -6.88 -7.05
N GLY A 222 -15.01 -5.79 -6.38
CA GLY A 222 -15.71 -5.25 -5.22
C GLY A 222 -14.87 -5.32 -3.94
N ILE A 223 -15.27 -4.56 -2.94
CA ILE A 223 -14.48 -4.35 -1.71
C ILE A 223 -14.14 -5.69 -1.02
N THR A 224 -15.12 -6.58 -0.91
CA THR A 224 -14.96 -7.87 -0.23
C THR A 224 -14.07 -8.83 -1.02
N GLN A 225 -14.30 -8.93 -2.33
CA GLN A 225 -13.57 -9.84 -3.21
C GLN A 225 -12.10 -9.42 -3.36
N ASP A 226 -11.86 -8.12 -3.52
CA ASP A 226 -10.51 -7.57 -3.65
C ASP A 226 -9.69 -7.73 -2.36
N GLY A 227 -10.36 -7.70 -1.19
CA GLY A 227 -9.74 -7.93 0.11
C GLY A 227 -9.63 -9.41 0.51
N ALA A 228 -10.23 -10.34 -0.23
CA ALA A 228 -10.35 -11.74 0.19
C ALA A 228 -9.00 -12.46 0.41
N VAL A 229 -7.95 -12.04 -0.29
CA VAL A 229 -6.60 -12.60 -0.14
C VAL A 229 -6.06 -12.43 1.29
N ILE A 230 -6.43 -11.37 1.99
CA ILE A 230 -6.02 -11.12 3.38
C ILE A 230 -6.49 -12.27 4.29
N GLY A 231 -7.77 -12.67 4.14
CA GLY A 231 -8.32 -13.81 4.87
C GLY A 231 -7.59 -15.12 4.60
N LYS A 232 -7.09 -15.33 3.38
CA LYS A 232 -6.29 -16.53 3.03
C LYS A 232 -4.94 -16.56 3.75
N PHE A 233 -4.23 -15.43 3.82
CA PHE A 233 -2.99 -15.32 4.59
C PHE A 233 -3.23 -15.51 6.10
N VAL A 234 -4.33 -14.97 6.64
CA VAL A 234 -4.74 -15.19 8.03
C VAL A 234 -5.01 -16.67 8.28
N ALA A 235 -5.81 -17.33 7.42
CA ALA A 235 -6.15 -18.74 7.54
C ALA A 235 -4.91 -19.66 7.45
N ALA A 236 -3.89 -19.26 6.70
CA ALA A 236 -2.60 -19.95 6.63
C ALA A 236 -1.72 -19.73 7.88
N GLY A 237 -2.17 -18.95 8.87
CA GLY A 237 -1.42 -18.69 10.11
C GLY A 237 -0.15 -17.84 9.91
N MET A 238 -0.10 -17.04 8.85
CA MET A 238 1.06 -16.23 8.53
C MET A 238 1.03 -14.87 9.22
N ILE A 239 2.19 -14.34 9.56
CA ILE A 239 2.38 -12.91 9.86
C ILE A 239 2.71 -12.19 8.55
N PHE A 240 2.18 -10.98 8.35
CA PHE A 240 2.39 -10.22 7.13
C PHE A 240 2.08 -8.73 7.31
N PHE A 241 2.50 -7.94 6.34
CA PHE A 241 2.29 -6.51 6.24
C PHE A 241 1.23 -6.21 5.18
N VAL A 242 0.38 -5.21 5.44
CA VAL A 242 -0.59 -4.69 4.45
C VAL A 242 -0.48 -3.18 4.39
N SER A 243 -0.13 -2.65 3.21
CA SER A 243 -0.28 -1.24 2.86
C SER A 243 -1.66 -1.01 2.28
N THR A 244 -2.41 -0.05 2.80
CA THR A 244 -3.69 0.39 2.25
C THR A 244 -3.60 1.84 1.80
N SER A 245 -4.36 2.19 0.74
CA SER A 245 -4.42 3.55 0.23
C SER A 245 -5.86 3.95 -0.08
N PHE A 246 -6.22 5.17 0.29
CA PHE A 246 -7.51 5.77 -0.02
C PHE A 246 -7.42 6.82 -1.15
N SER A 247 -6.26 6.90 -1.81
CA SER A 247 -6.06 7.80 -2.94
C SER A 247 -7.06 7.55 -4.07
N LYS A 248 -7.28 6.27 -4.43
CA LYS A 248 -8.15 5.89 -5.54
C LYS A 248 -9.58 5.64 -5.07
N SER A 249 -9.77 4.73 -4.10
CA SER A 249 -11.09 4.30 -3.63
C SER A 249 -11.95 5.42 -3.03
N PHE A 250 -11.33 6.48 -2.53
CA PHE A 250 -12.01 7.66 -1.99
C PHE A 250 -11.80 8.93 -2.82
N SER A 251 -11.12 8.85 -3.97
CA SER A 251 -10.70 10.03 -4.76
C SER A 251 -9.91 11.07 -3.94
N LEU A 252 -9.18 10.63 -2.92
CA LEU A 252 -8.42 11.48 -2.01
C LEU A 252 -6.92 11.53 -2.38
N TYR A 253 -6.61 11.60 -3.67
CA TYR A 253 -5.24 11.56 -4.19
C TYR A 253 -4.30 12.58 -3.55
N GLY A 254 -4.77 13.81 -3.39
CA GLY A 254 -4.01 14.93 -2.82
C GLY A 254 -3.95 14.95 -1.29
N GLU A 255 -4.87 14.25 -0.62
CA GLU A 255 -4.98 14.26 0.85
C GLU A 255 -3.98 13.35 1.55
N ARG A 256 -3.30 12.50 0.80
CA ARG A 256 -2.26 11.59 1.31
C ARG A 256 -2.76 10.70 2.46
N VAL A 257 -3.80 9.90 2.20
CA VAL A 257 -4.47 9.05 3.19
C VAL A 257 -4.18 7.58 2.90
N GLY A 258 -3.63 6.88 3.86
CA GLY A 258 -3.32 5.46 3.81
C GLY A 258 -3.06 4.90 5.19
N GLY A 259 -2.71 3.64 5.26
CA GLY A 259 -2.38 2.97 6.52
C GLY A 259 -1.51 1.75 6.33
N LEU A 260 -0.73 1.44 7.34
CA LEU A 260 0.02 0.21 7.45
C LEU A 260 -0.59 -0.65 8.54
N SER A 261 -0.95 -1.89 8.20
CA SER A 261 -1.34 -2.90 9.16
C SER A 261 -0.31 -4.03 9.19
N VAL A 262 0.03 -4.50 10.37
CA VAL A 262 0.93 -5.64 10.58
C VAL A 262 0.18 -6.69 11.39
N LEU A 263 -0.01 -7.87 10.81
CA LEU A 263 -0.54 -9.02 11.53
C LEU A 263 0.57 -9.69 12.31
N CYS A 264 0.37 -9.81 13.61
CA CYS A 264 1.32 -10.37 14.58
C CYS A 264 0.83 -11.73 15.11
N THR A 265 1.65 -12.41 15.88
CA THR A 265 1.30 -13.71 16.50
C THR A 265 0.29 -13.54 17.63
N ASP A 266 0.40 -12.45 18.40
CA ASP A 266 -0.45 -12.14 19.54
C ASP A 266 -0.53 -10.63 19.81
N LYS A 267 -1.36 -10.24 20.77
CA LYS A 267 -1.60 -8.84 21.16
C LYS A 267 -0.35 -8.17 21.74
N GLU A 268 0.47 -8.89 22.46
CA GLU A 268 1.70 -8.34 23.06
C GLU A 268 2.74 -8.03 21.99
N GLU A 269 2.89 -8.92 21.01
CA GLU A 269 3.74 -8.67 19.84
C GLU A 269 3.22 -7.49 19.04
N ALA A 270 1.91 -7.39 18.79
CA ALA A 270 1.30 -6.23 18.12
C ALA A 270 1.58 -4.91 18.85
N SER A 271 1.55 -4.92 20.17
CA SER A 271 1.88 -3.75 20.98
C SER A 271 3.36 -3.35 20.84
N ARG A 272 4.28 -4.33 20.85
CA ARG A 272 5.72 -4.08 20.62
C ARG A 272 5.98 -3.55 19.20
N VAL A 273 5.36 -4.17 18.19
CA VAL A 273 5.45 -3.72 16.78
C VAL A 273 4.94 -2.30 16.66
N LEU A 274 3.76 -1.98 17.20
CA LEU A 274 3.19 -0.64 17.18
C LEU A 274 4.15 0.40 17.80
N SER A 275 4.78 0.06 18.91
CA SER A 275 5.75 0.96 19.57
C SER A 275 6.94 1.30 18.68
N GLN A 276 7.44 0.34 17.90
CA GLN A 276 8.56 0.53 16.98
C GLN A 276 8.14 1.27 15.70
N LEU A 277 6.95 1.01 15.18
CA LEU A 277 6.38 1.78 14.07
C LEU A 277 6.25 3.26 14.42
N LYS A 278 5.84 3.59 15.65
CA LYS A 278 5.81 4.98 16.16
C LYS A 278 7.18 5.65 16.10
N ILE A 279 8.28 4.94 16.39
CA ILE A 279 9.64 5.50 16.27
C ILE A 279 9.95 5.85 14.80
N VAL A 280 9.60 4.94 13.87
CA VAL A 280 9.81 5.19 12.43
C VAL A 280 9.00 6.39 11.96
N ILE A 281 7.72 6.47 12.32
CA ILE A 281 6.84 7.59 11.98
C ILE A 281 7.39 8.91 12.58
N ARG A 282 7.76 8.90 13.87
CA ARG A 282 8.22 10.09 14.57
C ARG A 282 9.43 10.74 13.91
N THR A 283 10.34 9.93 13.38
CA THR A 283 11.57 10.41 12.72
C THR A 283 11.37 10.74 11.24
N ASN A 284 10.27 10.32 10.64
CA ASN A 284 9.97 10.55 9.22
C ASN A 284 9.11 11.82 9.02
N TYR A 285 7.92 11.88 9.64
CA TYR A 285 7.00 13.02 9.51
C TYR A 285 6.29 13.40 10.82
N SER A 286 6.77 12.96 11.96
CA SER A 286 6.27 13.26 13.31
C SER A 286 4.92 12.59 13.65
N ASN A 287 3.87 12.88 12.92
CA ASN A 287 2.52 12.33 12.99
C ASN A 287 1.78 12.61 11.68
N PRO A 288 0.73 11.86 11.34
CA PRO A 288 0.00 12.06 10.10
C PRO A 288 -0.89 13.33 10.14
N PRO A 289 -1.35 13.80 8.94
CA PRO A 289 -2.29 14.93 8.85
C PRO A 289 -3.69 14.54 9.34
N THR A 290 -4.47 15.55 9.78
CA THR A 290 -5.77 15.33 10.39
C THR A 290 -6.91 15.11 9.40
N HIS A 291 -6.97 15.90 8.30
CA HIS A 291 -8.18 16.06 7.48
C HIS A 291 -8.59 14.77 6.78
N GLY A 292 -7.76 14.25 5.90
CA GLY A 292 -8.12 13.08 5.08
C GLY A 292 -8.41 11.82 5.92
N GLY A 293 -7.66 11.60 7.01
CA GLY A 293 -7.93 10.51 7.94
C GLY A 293 -9.29 10.64 8.64
N ALA A 294 -9.67 11.86 9.03
CA ALA A 294 -10.97 12.13 9.64
C ALA A 294 -12.13 11.92 8.66
N VAL A 295 -11.95 12.32 7.38
CA VAL A 295 -12.93 12.07 6.31
C VAL A 295 -13.16 10.57 6.13
N VAL A 296 -12.08 9.79 5.96
CA VAL A 296 -12.20 8.33 5.78
C VAL A 296 -12.82 7.66 7.00
N ALA A 297 -12.39 8.03 8.23
CA ALA A 297 -13.00 7.52 9.45
C ALA A 297 -14.50 7.81 9.51
N SER A 298 -14.92 9.03 9.16
CA SER A 298 -16.33 9.41 9.12
C SER A 298 -17.14 8.58 8.13
N VAL A 299 -16.60 8.33 6.94
CA VAL A 299 -17.29 7.51 5.92
C VAL A 299 -17.40 6.04 6.33
N LEU A 300 -16.33 5.46 6.89
CA LEU A 300 -16.29 4.03 7.23
C LEU A 300 -17.06 3.68 8.53
N HIS A 301 -17.40 4.67 9.37
CA HIS A 301 -18.22 4.47 10.57
C HIS A 301 -19.71 4.78 10.38
N ASN A 302 -20.12 5.28 9.22
CA ASN A 302 -21.52 5.50 8.85
C ASN A 302 -22.05 4.36 8.00
#